data_cb42c64e241e045df3a2094b05364754
#
_entry.id   cb42c64e241e045df3a2094b05364754
#
_cell.length_a   1.000
_cell.length_b   1.000
_cell.length_c   1.000
_cell.angle_alpha   90.00
_cell.angle_beta   90.00
_cell.angle_gamma   90.00
#
_symmetry.space_group_name_H-M   'P 1'
#
loop_
_entity.id
_entity.type
_entity.pdbx_description
1 polymer ?
#
loop_
_entity_poly.entity_id
_entity_poly.type
_entity_poly.pdbx_seq_one_letter_code
_entity_poly.pdbx_strand_id
1 'polypeptide(L)'
;MQESQSEFMKGWNLAKMDNFIEPFIEHHGLLCGLVEACIRKNDPDGYRKITDGVLFFSRGWMVIHNNETKKKVTNELSTMEFSIAMLAGEGWTNKEISAHLGISVNTVKHYLTDIFSKLNVKKRDELKNYMLK
;
A
#
# COMPACT_ATOMS: atom_id res chain seq x y z
N MET A 1 -2.49 -12.48 12.68
CA MET A 1 -2.40 -12.19 11.23
C MET A 1 -3.51 -12.82 10.39
N GLN A 2 -3.71 -14.13 10.46
CA GLN A 2 -4.80 -14.81 9.72
C GLN A 2 -6.19 -14.33 10.13
N GLU A 3 -6.43 -14.10 11.42
CA GLU A 3 -7.70 -13.58 11.92
C GLU A 3 -8.00 -12.18 11.37
N SER A 4 -7.02 -11.30 11.38
CA SER A 4 -7.13 -9.94 10.82
C SER A 4 -7.46 -9.96 9.33
N GLN A 5 -6.82 -10.85 8.57
CA GLN A 5 -7.11 -11.00 7.14
C GLN A 5 -8.52 -11.55 6.89
N SER A 6 -8.98 -12.50 7.71
CA SER A 6 -10.33 -13.07 7.61
C SER A 6 -11.39 -12.01 7.88
N GLU A 7 -11.24 -11.22 8.95
CA GLU A 7 -12.17 -10.13 9.26
C GLU A 7 -12.17 -9.03 8.18
N PHE A 8 -11.00 -8.70 7.66
CA PHE A 8 -10.87 -7.76 6.55
C PHE A 8 -11.64 -8.23 5.31
N MET A 9 -11.51 -9.50 4.95
CA MET A 9 -12.23 -10.07 3.79
C MET A 9 -13.74 -10.11 3.98
N LYS A 10 -14.22 -10.34 5.20
CA LYS A 10 -15.66 -10.22 5.51
C LYS A 10 -16.17 -8.81 5.24
N GLY A 11 -15.45 -7.81 5.72
CA GLY A 11 -15.76 -6.40 5.48
C GLY A 11 -15.76 -6.05 3.99
N TRP A 12 -14.75 -6.52 3.26
CA TRP A 12 -14.65 -6.31 1.82
C TRP A 12 -15.85 -6.91 1.06
N ASN A 13 -16.21 -8.17 1.34
CA ASN A 13 -17.30 -8.83 0.67
C ASN A 13 -18.63 -8.12 0.90
N LEU A 14 -18.88 -7.61 2.11
CA LEU A 14 -20.07 -6.83 2.42
C LEU A 14 -20.07 -5.48 1.68
N ALA A 15 -18.96 -4.76 1.73
CA ALA A 15 -18.82 -3.47 1.06
C ALA A 15 -18.99 -3.57 -0.46
N LYS A 16 -18.43 -4.62 -1.06
CA LYS A 16 -18.52 -4.88 -2.49
C LYS A 16 -19.95 -5.09 -2.97
N MET A 17 -20.78 -5.79 -2.19
CA MET A 17 -22.20 -6.00 -2.51
C MET A 17 -22.96 -4.69 -2.68
N ASP A 18 -22.64 -3.69 -1.87
CA ASP A 18 -23.26 -2.37 -1.89
C ASP A 18 -22.50 -1.35 -2.75
N ASN A 19 -21.44 -1.80 -3.47
CA ASN A 19 -20.52 -0.94 -4.21
C ASN A 19 -19.87 0.14 -3.33
N PHE A 20 -19.68 -0.14 -2.04
CA PHE A 20 -19.15 0.80 -1.05
C PHE A 20 -17.64 0.60 -0.86
N ILE A 21 -16.86 0.92 -1.90
CA ILE A 21 -15.41 0.69 -1.93
C ILE A 21 -14.59 1.93 -1.54
N GLU A 22 -15.19 3.11 -1.43
CA GLU A 22 -14.49 4.37 -1.11
C GLU A 22 -13.63 4.30 0.16
N PRO A 23 -14.08 3.71 1.29
CA PRO A 23 -13.23 3.60 2.49
C PRO A 23 -11.92 2.86 2.25
N PHE A 24 -11.91 1.84 1.37
CA PHE A 24 -10.71 1.09 1.01
C PHE A 24 -9.75 1.92 0.17
N ILE A 25 -10.26 2.85 -0.62
CA ILE A 25 -9.48 3.79 -1.43
C ILE A 25 -8.88 4.88 -0.54
N GLU A 26 -9.71 5.55 0.26
CA GLU A 26 -9.30 6.69 1.10
C GLU A 26 -8.33 6.29 2.19
N HIS A 27 -8.49 5.10 2.77
CA HIS A 27 -7.69 4.60 3.88
C HIS A 27 -6.67 3.52 3.49
N HIS A 28 -6.36 3.37 2.20
CA HIS A 28 -5.43 2.36 1.70
C HIS A 28 -4.12 2.32 2.50
N GLY A 29 -3.53 3.47 2.77
CA GLY A 29 -2.30 3.58 3.53
C GLY A 29 -2.41 3.11 4.99
N LEU A 30 -3.60 3.21 5.60
CA LEU A 30 -3.85 2.79 6.97
C LEU A 30 -4.14 1.29 7.09
N LEU A 31 -4.43 0.63 5.98
CA LEU A 31 -4.76 -0.80 5.96
C LEU A 31 -3.54 -1.72 5.98
N CYS A 32 -2.34 -1.16 6.11
CA CYS A 32 -1.08 -1.89 6.30
C CYS A 32 -0.88 -3.05 5.31
N GLY A 33 -1.18 -2.83 4.03
CA GLY A 33 -1.01 -3.82 2.98
C GLY A 33 -2.08 -4.91 2.92
N LEU A 34 -3.16 -4.83 3.70
CA LEU A 34 -4.25 -5.82 3.67
C LEU A 34 -4.93 -5.89 2.30
N VAL A 35 -5.04 -4.78 1.59
CA VAL A 35 -5.57 -4.74 0.22
C VAL A 35 -4.74 -5.64 -0.70
N GLU A 36 -3.43 -5.52 -0.67
CA GLU A 36 -2.52 -6.33 -1.47
C GLU A 36 -2.47 -7.78 -0.99
N ALA A 37 -2.52 -8.01 0.31
CA ALA A 37 -2.46 -9.34 0.89
C ALA A 37 -3.70 -10.18 0.60
N CYS A 38 -4.88 -9.56 0.66
CA CYS A 38 -6.16 -10.26 0.60
C CYS A 38 -6.91 -10.08 -0.72
N ILE A 39 -7.13 -8.83 -1.14
CA ILE A 39 -8.01 -8.55 -2.27
C ILE A 39 -7.34 -8.90 -3.60
N ARG A 40 -6.06 -8.62 -3.74
CA ARG A 40 -5.31 -8.88 -4.98
C ARG A 40 -5.44 -10.31 -5.48
N LYS A 41 -5.41 -11.30 -4.59
CA LYS A 41 -5.50 -12.71 -4.93
C LYS A 41 -6.94 -13.21 -5.07
N ASN A 42 -7.80 -12.76 -4.19
CA ASN A 42 -9.17 -13.28 -4.08
C ASN A 42 -10.14 -12.55 -5.01
N ASP A 43 -9.87 -11.30 -5.34
CA ASP A 43 -10.73 -10.45 -6.18
C ASP A 43 -9.88 -9.48 -7.03
N PRO A 44 -9.26 -9.96 -8.12
CA PRO A 44 -8.39 -9.12 -8.97
C PRO A 44 -9.12 -7.89 -9.54
N ASP A 45 -10.39 -8.00 -9.90
CA ASP A 45 -11.17 -6.88 -10.44
C ASP A 45 -11.45 -5.83 -9.38
N GLY A 46 -11.81 -6.25 -8.16
CA GLY A 46 -11.95 -5.36 -7.02
C GLY A 46 -10.65 -4.67 -6.66
N TYR A 47 -9.54 -5.40 -6.69
CA TYR A 47 -8.20 -4.84 -6.49
C TYR A 47 -7.88 -3.74 -7.52
N ARG A 48 -8.18 -3.97 -8.78
CA ARG A 48 -7.98 -2.97 -9.85
C ARG A 48 -8.79 -1.71 -9.58
N LYS A 49 -10.05 -1.84 -9.22
CA LYS A 49 -10.92 -0.70 -8.88
C LYS A 49 -10.34 0.13 -7.72
N ILE A 50 -9.85 -0.54 -6.67
CA ILE A 50 -9.22 0.14 -5.53
C ILE A 50 -7.94 0.85 -5.97
N THR A 51 -7.05 0.19 -6.71
CA THR A 51 -5.78 0.80 -7.12
C THR A 51 -5.98 1.98 -8.06
N ASP A 52 -6.91 1.90 -8.99
CA ASP A 52 -7.27 3.03 -9.87
C ASP A 52 -7.85 4.19 -9.06
N GLY A 53 -8.71 3.88 -8.08
CA GLY A 53 -9.28 4.88 -7.17
C GLY A 53 -8.22 5.56 -6.30
N VAL A 54 -7.27 4.80 -5.77
CA VAL A 54 -6.15 5.35 -4.97
C VAL A 54 -5.31 6.30 -5.80
N LEU A 55 -4.98 5.95 -7.04
CA LEU A 55 -4.22 6.82 -7.92
C LEU A 55 -4.98 8.12 -8.23
N PHE A 56 -6.27 8.02 -8.50
CA PHE A 56 -7.12 9.18 -8.76
C PHE A 56 -7.23 10.07 -7.51
N PHE A 57 -7.49 9.50 -6.35
CA PHE A 57 -7.59 10.21 -5.08
C PHE A 57 -6.28 10.94 -4.73
N SER A 58 -5.14 10.26 -4.89
CA SER A 58 -3.82 10.82 -4.60
C SER A 58 -3.52 12.03 -5.47
N ARG A 59 -3.86 11.95 -6.76
CA ARG A 59 -3.69 13.09 -7.69
C ARG A 59 -4.54 14.28 -7.29
N GLY A 60 -5.81 14.05 -6.97
CA GLY A 60 -6.73 15.09 -6.50
C GLY A 60 -6.26 15.73 -5.21
N TRP A 61 -5.83 14.91 -4.24
CA TRP A 61 -5.33 15.40 -2.96
C TRP A 61 -4.09 16.28 -3.13
N MET A 62 -3.20 15.94 -4.04
CA MET A 62 -1.98 16.70 -4.32
C MET A 62 -2.25 18.06 -4.96
N VAL A 63 -3.24 18.14 -5.85
CA VAL A 63 -3.67 19.42 -6.44
C VAL A 63 -4.13 20.39 -5.34
N ILE A 64 -4.82 19.87 -4.33
CA ILE A 64 -5.36 20.68 -3.23
C ILE A 64 -4.30 21.05 -2.18
N HIS A 65 -3.39 20.13 -1.85
CA HIS A 65 -2.48 20.25 -0.70
C HIS A 65 -1.04 20.62 -1.04
N ASN A 66 -0.65 20.59 -2.29
CA ASN A 66 0.62 21.04 -2.92
C ASN A 66 1.85 21.10 -1.98
N ASN A 67 2.18 20.02 -1.30
CA ASN A 67 3.34 19.89 -0.43
C ASN A 67 4.50 19.20 -1.17
N GLU A 68 5.64 19.87 -1.31
CA GLU A 68 6.79 19.37 -2.08
C GLU A 68 7.31 18.00 -1.64
N THR A 69 7.27 17.70 -0.36
CA THR A 69 7.72 16.42 0.19
C THR A 69 6.78 15.25 -0.10
N LYS A 70 5.49 15.51 -0.23
CA LYS A 70 4.48 14.49 -0.49
C LYS A 70 4.35 14.15 -1.97
N LYS A 71 4.82 15.03 -2.85
CA LYS A 71 4.82 14.85 -4.31
C LYS A 71 5.54 13.58 -4.76
N LYS A 72 6.65 13.23 -4.13
CA LYS A 72 7.47 12.08 -4.52
C LYS A 72 6.83 10.75 -4.17
N VAL A 73 6.25 10.62 -2.98
CA VAL A 73 5.74 9.36 -2.48
C VAL A 73 4.50 8.89 -3.23
N THR A 74 3.55 9.78 -3.44
CA THR A 74 2.25 9.43 -4.07
C THR A 74 2.32 9.35 -5.58
N ASN A 75 3.28 10.04 -6.23
CA ASN A 75 3.41 10.04 -7.69
C ASN A 75 4.33 8.95 -8.24
N GLU A 76 5.32 8.56 -7.47
CA GLU A 76 6.39 7.69 -7.96
C GLU A 76 6.20 6.23 -7.55
N LEU A 77 5.44 5.97 -6.48
CA LEU A 77 5.23 4.61 -5.99
C LEU A 77 3.89 4.04 -6.47
N SER A 78 3.91 2.78 -6.91
CA SER A 78 2.69 2.00 -7.08
C SER A 78 2.06 1.69 -5.72
N THR A 79 0.80 1.23 -5.70
CA THR A 79 0.13 0.83 -4.46
C THR A 79 0.87 -0.30 -3.73
N MET A 80 1.45 -1.24 -4.46
CA MET A 80 2.26 -2.31 -3.89
C MET A 80 3.55 -1.76 -3.28
N GLU A 81 4.26 -0.91 -4.00
CA GLU A 81 5.49 -0.26 -3.50
C GLU A 81 5.19 0.59 -2.26
N PHE A 82 4.10 1.33 -2.28
CA PHE A 82 3.67 2.13 -1.14
C PHE A 82 3.43 1.26 0.10
N SER A 83 2.70 0.15 -0.04
CA SER A 83 2.44 -0.78 1.06
C SER A 83 3.72 -1.38 1.62
N ILE A 84 4.64 -1.81 0.76
CA ILE A 84 5.94 -2.34 1.17
C ILE A 84 6.77 -1.27 1.90
N ALA A 85 6.79 -0.05 1.37
CA ALA A 85 7.52 1.06 1.99
C ALA A 85 6.97 1.40 3.37
N MET A 86 5.65 1.40 3.54
CA MET A 86 5.02 1.61 4.85
C MET A 86 5.42 0.54 5.85
N LEU A 87 5.25 -0.73 5.50
CA LEU A 87 5.59 -1.84 6.39
C LEU A 87 7.09 -1.82 6.76
N ALA A 88 7.95 -1.56 5.79
CA ALA A 88 9.38 -1.43 6.01
C ALA A 88 9.72 -0.24 6.92
N GLY A 89 9.04 0.88 6.75
CA GLY A 89 9.18 2.08 7.60
C GLY A 89 8.73 1.84 9.04
N GLU A 90 7.75 0.97 9.25
CA GLU A 90 7.28 0.53 10.57
C GLU A 90 8.21 -0.50 11.24
N GLY A 91 9.27 -0.92 10.55
CA GLY A 91 10.26 -1.85 11.10
C GLY A 91 10.01 -3.32 10.79
N TRP A 92 9.07 -3.64 9.89
CA TRP A 92 8.84 -5.02 9.48
C TRP A 92 10.04 -5.57 8.72
N THR A 93 10.41 -6.82 8.98
CA THR A 93 11.45 -7.50 8.23
C THR A 93 10.96 -7.92 6.84
N ASN A 94 11.88 -8.18 5.92
CA ASN A 94 11.53 -8.66 4.58
C ASN A 94 10.75 -9.99 4.63
N LYS A 95 11.06 -10.84 5.60
CA LYS A 95 10.34 -12.10 5.85
C LYS A 95 8.88 -11.86 6.26
N GLU A 96 8.66 -10.93 7.18
CA GLU A 96 7.32 -10.58 7.65
C GLU A 96 6.49 -9.96 6.53
N ILE A 97 7.08 -9.04 5.76
CA ILE A 97 6.44 -8.43 4.59
C ILE A 97 6.10 -9.51 3.54
N SER A 98 7.04 -10.39 3.25
CA SER A 98 6.86 -11.51 2.32
C SER A 98 5.68 -12.39 2.72
N ALA A 99 5.63 -12.80 3.99
CA ALA A 99 4.54 -13.64 4.52
C ALA A 99 3.19 -12.91 4.47
N HIS A 100 3.16 -11.64 4.85
CA HIS A 100 1.94 -10.83 4.88
C HIS A 100 1.35 -10.61 3.49
N LEU A 101 2.18 -10.23 2.54
CA LEU A 101 1.74 -9.92 1.16
C LEU A 101 1.64 -11.15 0.27
N GLY A 102 2.15 -12.31 0.71
CA GLY A 102 2.13 -13.53 -0.08
C GLY A 102 3.02 -13.48 -1.32
N ILE A 103 4.16 -12.83 -1.23
CA ILE A 103 5.20 -12.75 -2.26
C ILE A 103 6.52 -13.27 -1.72
N SER A 104 7.50 -13.57 -2.58
CA SER A 104 8.80 -14.07 -2.11
C SER A 104 9.64 -12.98 -1.45
N VAL A 105 10.57 -13.37 -0.57
CA VAL A 105 11.53 -12.45 0.06
C VAL A 105 12.37 -11.73 -1.00
N ASN A 106 12.75 -12.42 -2.07
CA ASN A 106 13.49 -11.81 -3.18
C ASN A 106 12.65 -10.73 -3.88
N THR A 107 11.37 -10.96 -4.07
CA THR A 107 10.45 -9.96 -4.63
C THR A 107 10.37 -8.73 -3.73
N VAL A 108 10.30 -8.90 -2.41
CA VAL A 108 10.33 -7.79 -1.45
C VAL A 108 11.63 -6.98 -1.61
N LYS A 109 12.77 -7.67 -1.71
CA LYS A 109 14.07 -7.00 -1.91
C LYS A 109 14.12 -6.18 -3.20
N HIS A 110 13.58 -6.72 -4.30
CA HIS A 110 13.50 -5.99 -5.57
C HIS A 110 12.64 -4.73 -5.44
N TYR A 111 11.47 -4.85 -4.84
CA TYR A 111 10.61 -3.69 -4.58
C TYR A 111 11.31 -2.63 -3.72
N LEU A 112 11.99 -3.05 -2.65
CA LEU A 112 12.71 -2.11 -1.79
C LEU A 112 13.84 -1.39 -2.53
N THR A 113 14.56 -2.09 -3.41
CA THR A 113 15.59 -1.48 -4.25
C THR A 113 14.99 -0.39 -5.15
N ASP A 114 13.86 -0.69 -5.79
CA ASP A 114 13.15 0.28 -6.65
C ASP A 114 12.61 1.46 -5.84
N ILE A 115 12.04 1.19 -4.67
CA ILE A 115 11.53 2.24 -3.76
C ILE A 115 12.67 3.17 -3.32
N PHE A 116 13.80 2.62 -2.90
CA PHE A 116 14.96 3.41 -2.49
C PHE A 116 15.47 4.30 -3.62
N SER A 117 15.50 3.77 -4.84
CA SER A 117 15.89 4.52 -6.03
C SER A 117 14.89 5.66 -6.33
N LYS A 118 13.59 5.37 -6.32
CA LYS A 118 12.54 6.34 -6.61
C LYS A 118 12.46 7.47 -5.59
N LEU A 119 12.64 7.16 -4.31
CA LEU A 119 12.60 8.13 -3.22
C LEU A 119 13.95 8.78 -2.93
N ASN A 120 15.02 8.34 -3.60
CA ASN A 120 16.39 8.77 -3.33
C ASN A 120 16.78 8.57 -1.86
N VAL A 121 16.44 7.41 -1.31
CA VAL A 121 16.69 7.01 0.09
C VAL A 121 17.79 5.97 0.11
N LYS A 122 18.72 6.09 1.04
CA LYS A 122 19.87 5.18 1.15
C LYS A 122 19.70 4.10 2.20
N LYS A 123 18.88 4.36 3.22
CA LYS A 123 18.68 3.47 4.36
C LYS A 123 17.20 3.22 4.60
N ARG A 124 16.89 2.01 5.09
CA ARG A 124 15.53 1.61 5.45
C ARG A 124 14.89 2.55 6.49
N ASP A 125 15.67 3.01 7.46
CA ASP A 125 15.19 3.90 8.51
C ASP A 125 14.69 5.25 7.97
N GLU A 126 15.23 5.70 6.84
CA GLU A 126 14.81 6.94 6.20
C GLU A 126 13.38 6.85 5.62
N LEU A 127 12.88 5.65 5.33
CA LEU A 127 11.51 5.44 4.84
C LEU A 127 10.47 5.97 5.83
N LYS A 128 10.73 5.84 7.11
CA LYS A 128 9.84 6.34 8.15
C LYS A 128 9.54 7.83 8.00
N ASN A 129 10.54 8.62 7.60
CA ASN A 129 10.40 10.06 7.43
C ASN A 129 9.50 10.42 6.24
N TYR A 130 9.43 9.56 5.23
CA TYR A 130 8.61 9.77 4.04
C TYR A 130 7.18 9.25 4.20
N MET A 131 7.01 8.15 4.94
CA MET A 131 5.74 7.40 4.94
C MET A 131 4.82 7.74 6.10
N LEU A 132 5.37 8.22 7.24
CA LEU A 132 4.60 8.48 8.46
C LEU A 132 4.32 9.97 8.71
N LYS A 133 4.68 10.77 7.79
CA LYS A 133 4.30 12.19 7.78
C LYS A 133 3.15 12.36 6.80
#